data_f403e47091b4e21cec4d59492c6f5eaf
#
_entry.id   f403e47091b4e21cec4d59492c6f5eaf
#
_cell.length_a   1.000
_cell.length_b   1.000
_cell.length_c   1.000
_cell.angle_alpha   90.00
_cell.angle_beta   90.00
_cell.angle_gamma   90.00
#
_symmetry.space_group_name_H-M   'P 1'
#
loop_
_entity.id
_entity.type
_entity.pdbx_description
1 polymer ?
#
loop_
_entity_poly.entity_id
_entity_poly.type
_entity_poly.pdbx_seq_one_letter_code
_entity_poly.pdbx_strand_id
1 'polypeptide(L)'
;MKPKINKETFSTPLAICIMYILASGLAIMVFRFIFPGESVPLAVFSRSWRLTQGFLEYLNLFPALILTSLVIPFAFKTYSNEKNQPFSLHLFEYFKASIVAAIFTSTLYGLLFTLALPLAKNHEVNLLHLGRLYHLAWENAQEFAAEGDWEEAAQLLAICEKIWPNSPETSRLRTEADINIESAKLYRANLPDTLTDNVTWPEAPRELSVTDAIAMAQTALNENRFFDAHWLATLGSRLAQPNSPELSTATRLAAIAWNGVNSITPSEGEVRAFNNFRLKREGYEAMLGGEWISAYFLFHELLELSPDDPDAIRYFALSEEGVKGVAFFVDELELSLGHILSGAIFSLPLPEEPDQHVPQGRLVIRASSLSTALDYAYGIDSEMMAFDRNGQLLWSMTVPYIKFLPVSLDSESAVTVFLRALDRYNQNVHWYPEITVFGQVVPGNSEITLPISWDSFLLLSNVRRGLSILSTSELRGAADNLGNCGHLPAIFETELLARFARPLFLLPFSIFIIGFGWQYRAMKRPRYMGLPMLVILPVVFSAAIHFSRSLLNNIAVMTIVTFGFATATIFFGIGIVILLVLSLIVLSSRYS
;
A
#
# COMPACT_ATOMS: atom_id res chain seq x y z
N MET A 1 -23.54 55.98 -29.89
CA MET A 1 -22.33 55.28 -30.36
C MET A 1 -22.04 54.13 -29.40
N LYS A 2 -22.25 52.88 -29.79
CA LYS A 2 -21.84 51.72 -28.98
C LYS A 2 -20.32 51.62 -29.04
N PRO A 3 -19.59 51.55 -27.91
CA PRO A 3 -18.15 51.39 -27.95
C PRO A 3 -17.86 50.00 -28.58
N LYS A 4 -17.14 50.00 -29.72
CA LYS A 4 -16.54 48.78 -30.23
C LYS A 4 -15.50 48.31 -29.22
N ILE A 5 -15.85 47.31 -28.40
CA ILE A 5 -14.91 46.61 -27.54
C ILE A 5 -13.90 45.95 -28.50
N ASN A 6 -12.70 46.50 -28.53
CA ASN A 6 -11.63 45.96 -29.34
C ASN A 6 -11.19 44.62 -28.74
N LYS A 7 -11.54 43.49 -29.37
CA LYS A 7 -11.19 42.15 -28.92
C LYS A 7 -9.68 41.98 -28.64
N GLU A 8 -8.85 42.79 -29.30
CA GLU A 8 -7.39 42.75 -29.16
C GLU A 8 -6.88 43.22 -27.77
N THR A 9 -7.60 44.09 -27.07
CA THR A 9 -7.17 44.59 -25.76
C THR A 9 -7.41 43.60 -24.62
N PHE A 10 -8.25 42.60 -24.83
CA PHE A 10 -8.60 41.61 -23.80
C PHE A 10 -7.69 40.35 -23.87
N SER A 11 -7.22 40.01 -25.05
CA SER A 11 -6.45 38.75 -25.27
C SER A 11 -4.95 38.86 -24.95
N THR A 12 -4.36 40.05 -25.10
CA THR A 12 -2.90 40.23 -24.99
C THR A 12 -2.35 40.03 -23.56
N PRO A 13 -2.91 40.60 -22.48
CA PRO A 13 -2.37 40.38 -21.13
C PRO A 13 -2.50 38.91 -20.67
N LEU A 14 -3.63 38.30 -20.97
CA LEU A 14 -3.86 36.89 -20.62
C LEU A 14 -2.90 35.98 -21.41
N ALA A 15 -2.71 36.23 -22.70
CA ALA A 15 -1.78 35.47 -23.54
C ALA A 15 -0.34 35.58 -23.04
N ILE A 16 0.10 36.77 -22.63
CA ILE A 16 1.44 36.98 -22.06
C ILE A 16 1.60 36.23 -20.75
N CYS A 17 0.59 36.27 -19.85
CA CYS A 17 0.61 35.52 -18.60
C CYS A 17 0.75 34.02 -18.86
N ILE A 18 -0.07 33.46 -19.73
CA ILE A 18 -0.04 32.03 -20.07
C ILE A 18 1.31 31.67 -20.71
N MET A 19 1.77 32.48 -21.67
CA MET A 19 3.04 32.22 -22.34
C MET A 19 4.24 32.25 -21.39
N TYR A 20 4.27 33.19 -20.44
CA TYR A 20 5.30 33.25 -19.42
C TYR A 20 5.27 32.04 -18.50
N ILE A 21 4.09 31.64 -18.01
CA ILE A 21 3.91 30.48 -17.13
C ILE A 21 4.36 29.20 -17.83
N LEU A 22 3.96 29.01 -19.10
CA LEU A 22 4.36 27.83 -19.89
C LEU A 22 5.87 27.82 -20.20
N ALA A 23 6.42 28.96 -20.63
CA ALA A 23 7.86 29.08 -20.92
C ALA A 23 8.71 28.85 -19.66
N SER A 24 8.32 29.44 -18.53
CA SER A 24 9.01 29.23 -17.25
C SER A 24 8.90 27.78 -16.78
N GLY A 25 7.71 27.16 -16.93
CA GLY A 25 7.51 25.76 -16.60
C GLY A 25 8.39 24.84 -17.44
N LEU A 26 8.44 25.06 -18.74
CA LEU A 26 9.32 24.32 -19.64
C LEU A 26 10.80 24.51 -19.27
N ALA A 27 11.22 25.75 -18.97
CA ALA A 27 12.58 26.03 -18.54
C ALA A 27 12.97 25.31 -17.24
N ILE A 28 12.08 25.29 -16.23
CA ILE A 28 12.29 24.57 -14.97
C ILE A 28 12.39 23.07 -15.22
N MET A 29 11.47 22.50 -16.02
CA MET A 29 11.48 21.07 -16.34
C MET A 29 12.75 20.67 -17.10
N VAL A 30 13.18 21.46 -18.09
CA VAL A 30 14.42 21.23 -18.83
C VAL A 30 15.64 21.36 -17.91
N PHE A 31 15.67 22.39 -17.05
CA PHE A 31 16.76 22.57 -16.09
C PHE A 31 16.89 21.38 -15.16
N ARG A 32 15.78 20.90 -14.57
CA ARG A 32 15.79 19.72 -13.69
C ARG A 32 16.06 18.42 -14.42
N PHE A 33 15.69 18.34 -15.68
CA PHE A 33 16.03 17.19 -16.51
C PHE A 33 17.55 17.09 -16.76
N ILE A 34 18.22 18.21 -16.95
CA ILE A 34 19.68 18.28 -17.16
C ILE A 34 20.43 18.17 -15.83
N PHE A 35 19.97 18.89 -14.81
CA PHE A 35 20.59 18.98 -13.48
C PHE A 35 19.65 18.40 -12.40
N PRO A 36 19.62 17.06 -12.22
CA PRO A 36 18.82 16.46 -11.17
C PRO A 36 19.33 16.91 -9.80
N GLY A 37 18.43 17.36 -8.95
CA GLY A 37 18.77 17.85 -7.60
C GLY A 37 19.07 16.71 -6.61
N GLU A 38 18.53 15.54 -6.88
CA GLU A 38 18.68 14.34 -6.04
C GLU A 38 19.17 13.16 -6.88
N SER A 39 19.79 12.18 -6.21
CA SER A 39 20.24 10.95 -6.85
C SER A 39 19.06 10.18 -7.45
N VAL A 40 19.26 9.68 -8.64
CA VAL A 40 18.26 8.84 -9.34
C VAL A 40 18.17 7.50 -8.61
N PRO A 41 16.97 7.05 -8.20
CA PRO A 41 16.82 5.81 -7.45
C PRO A 41 17.33 4.58 -8.22
N LEU A 42 17.07 4.53 -9.55
CA LEU A 42 17.50 3.48 -10.47
C LEU A 42 17.67 4.05 -11.86
N ALA A 43 18.65 3.56 -12.60
CA ALA A 43 18.96 4.05 -13.95
C ALA A 43 17.77 3.93 -14.91
N VAL A 44 16.97 2.85 -14.80
CA VAL A 44 15.76 2.65 -15.61
C VAL A 44 14.71 3.75 -15.38
N PHE A 45 14.61 4.28 -14.16
CA PHE A 45 13.67 5.34 -13.79
C PHE A 45 14.18 6.75 -14.07
N SER A 46 15.40 6.90 -14.57
CA SER A 46 16.06 8.20 -14.73
C SER A 46 15.21 9.25 -15.44
N ARG A 47 14.52 8.90 -16.51
CA ARG A 47 13.66 9.83 -17.26
C ARG A 47 12.41 10.20 -16.48
N SER A 48 11.71 9.22 -15.94
CA SER A 48 10.48 9.43 -15.15
C SER A 48 10.78 10.24 -13.89
N TRP A 49 11.86 9.90 -13.18
CA TRP A 49 12.33 10.62 -12.00
C TRP A 49 12.59 12.11 -12.28
N ARG A 50 13.40 12.39 -13.30
CA ARG A 50 13.75 13.78 -13.66
C ARG A 50 12.52 14.61 -14.07
N LEU A 51 11.59 14.01 -14.82
CA LEU A 51 10.33 14.67 -15.19
C LEU A 51 9.46 14.94 -13.98
N THR A 52 9.32 13.97 -13.06
CA THR A 52 8.54 14.12 -11.83
C THR A 52 9.12 15.20 -10.94
N GLN A 53 10.44 15.23 -10.72
CA GLN A 53 11.13 16.26 -9.95
C GLN A 53 10.96 17.65 -10.58
N GLY A 54 11.11 17.76 -11.89
CA GLY A 54 10.88 19.01 -12.63
C GLY A 54 9.45 19.50 -12.50
N PHE A 55 8.48 18.60 -12.58
CA PHE A 55 7.06 18.94 -12.44
C PHE A 55 6.70 19.36 -11.01
N LEU A 56 7.20 18.66 -9.99
CA LEU A 56 6.99 19.02 -8.59
C LEU A 56 7.59 20.39 -8.26
N GLU A 57 8.78 20.70 -8.78
CA GLU A 57 9.39 22.01 -8.59
C GLU A 57 8.61 23.10 -9.31
N TYR A 58 8.15 22.84 -10.52
CA TYR A 58 7.25 23.74 -11.23
C TYR A 58 5.98 24.03 -10.41
N LEU A 59 5.32 23.00 -9.86
CA LEU A 59 4.14 23.18 -9.02
C LEU A 59 4.44 24.01 -7.76
N ASN A 60 5.59 23.83 -7.15
CA ASN A 60 6.01 24.61 -5.98
C ASN A 60 6.24 26.09 -6.31
N LEU A 61 6.83 26.39 -7.47
CA LEU A 61 7.08 27.74 -7.93
C LEU A 61 5.87 28.39 -8.62
N PHE A 62 4.86 27.60 -8.99
CA PHE A 62 3.72 28.02 -9.79
C PHE A 62 3.03 29.30 -9.26
N PRO A 63 2.72 29.46 -7.96
CA PRO A 63 2.11 30.69 -7.47
C PRO A 63 3.03 31.91 -7.61
N ALA A 64 4.34 31.74 -7.47
CA ALA A 64 5.30 32.84 -7.70
C ALA A 64 5.37 33.23 -9.18
N LEU A 65 5.28 32.25 -10.08
CA LEU A 65 5.20 32.48 -11.52
C LEU A 65 3.91 33.20 -11.91
N ILE A 66 2.77 32.86 -11.28
CA ILE A 66 1.50 33.59 -11.46
C ILE A 66 1.68 35.06 -11.10
N LEU A 67 2.16 35.36 -9.87
CA LEU A 67 2.35 36.74 -9.43
C LEU A 67 3.30 37.52 -10.35
N THR A 68 4.37 36.88 -10.80
CA THR A 68 5.31 37.47 -11.75
C THR A 68 4.64 37.75 -13.10
N SER A 69 3.90 36.76 -13.63
CA SER A 69 3.22 36.88 -14.92
C SER A 69 2.22 38.02 -14.96
N LEU A 70 1.57 38.33 -13.84
CA LEU A 70 0.62 39.43 -13.73
C LEU A 70 1.29 40.83 -13.75
N VAL A 71 2.57 40.92 -13.39
CA VAL A 71 3.33 42.17 -13.45
C VAL A 71 3.89 42.47 -14.85
N ILE A 72 4.26 41.44 -15.60
CA ILE A 72 4.92 41.55 -16.91
C ILE A 72 4.13 42.40 -17.92
N PRO A 73 2.80 42.26 -18.10
CA PRO A 73 2.04 43.04 -19.05
C PRO A 73 2.15 44.57 -18.84
N PHE A 74 2.34 45.01 -17.61
CA PHE A 74 2.53 46.41 -17.29
C PHE A 74 3.93 46.90 -17.67
N ALA A 75 4.94 46.05 -17.59
CA ALA A 75 6.31 46.35 -17.96
C ALA A 75 6.47 46.54 -19.48
N PHE A 76 5.77 45.76 -20.27
CA PHE A 76 5.86 45.79 -21.75
C PHE A 76 4.93 46.80 -22.44
N LYS A 77 4.29 47.71 -21.71
CA LYS A 77 3.36 48.72 -22.27
C LYS A 77 2.26 48.12 -23.18
N THR A 78 1.84 46.91 -22.91
CA THR A 78 0.79 46.23 -23.68
C THR A 78 -0.58 46.92 -23.58
N TYR A 79 -0.74 47.83 -22.62
CA TYR A 79 -1.89 48.69 -22.50
C TYR A 79 -1.65 50.00 -23.28
N SER A 80 -2.55 50.34 -24.20
CA SER A 80 -2.37 51.47 -25.09
C SER A 80 -2.25 52.81 -24.34
N ASN A 81 -1.54 53.75 -24.97
CA ASN A 81 -1.01 54.96 -24.41
C ASN A 81 -2.02 56.12 -24.47
N GLU A 82 -3.31 55.94 -24.19
CA GLU A 82 -4.25 57.05 -24.15
C GLU A 82 -4.05 57.89 -22.91
N LYS A 83 -3.31 58.98 -23.10
CA LYS A 83 -2.76 59.88 -22.06
C LYS A 83 -3.79 60.71 -21.30
N ASN A 84 -5.05 60.81 -21.72
CA ASN A 84 -5.98 61.84 -21.26
C ASN A 84 -7.41 61.38 -21.06
N GLN A 85 -7.68 60.20 -20.51
CA GLN A 85 -9.06 59.84 -20.23
C GLN A 85 -9.37 59.96 -18.73
N PRO A 86 -10.53 60.54 -18.35
CA PRO A 86 -10.94 60.63 -16.96
C PRO A 86 -11.22 59.27 -16.35
N PHE A 87 -10.84 59.14 -15.12
CA PHE A 87 -10.56 58.01 -14.31
C PHE A 87 -11.68 56.95 -14.07
N SER A 88 -12.95 57.28 -14.23
CA SER A 88 -13.99 56.57 -13.47
C SER A 88 -14.54 55.25 -14.05
N LEU A 89 -14.60 55.07 -15.36
CA LEU A 89 -15.25 53.89 -15.96
C LEU A 89 -14.28 53.03 -16.80
N HIS A 90 -13.26 53.62 -17.39
CA HIS A 90 -12.33 52.92 -18.28
C HIS A 90 -11.27 52.08 -17.53
N LEU A 91 -10.96 52.42 -16.30
CA LEU A 91 -10.02 51.66 -15.49
C LEU A 91 -10.51 50.26 -15.17
N PHE A 92 -11.79 50.11 -14.88
CA PHE A 92 -12.36 48.78 -14.66
C PHE A 92 -12.22 47.89 -15.90
N GLU A 93 -12.35 48.42 -17.10
CA GLU A 93 -12.12 47.70 -18.35
C GLU A 93 -10.66 47.29 -18.53
N TYR A 94 -9.68 48.12 -18.16
CA TYR A 94 -8.26 47.77 -18.21
C TYR A 94 -7.88 46.67 -17.20
N PHE A 95 -8.44 46.75 -16.00
CA PHE A 95 -8.16 45.71 -14.97
C PHE A 95 -8.96 44.43 -15.19
N LYS A 96 -10.08 44.50 -15.88
CA LYS A 96 -10.95 43.36 -16.12
C LYS A 96 -10.18 42.16 -16.68
N ALA A 97 -9.32 42.37 -17.68
CA ALA A 97 -8.50 41.33 -18.28
C ALA A 97 -7.48 40.74 -17.28
N SER A 98 -6.82 41.61 -16.48
CA SER A 98 -5.85 41.16 -15.48
C SER A 98 -6.51 40.45 -14.29
N ILE A 99 -7.71 40.93 -13.86
CA ILE A 99 -8.50 40.28 -12.79
C ILE A 99 -9.00 38.91 -13.28
N VAL A 100 -9.50 38.82 -14.51
CA VAL A 100 -9.90 37.50 -15.11
C VAL A 100 -8.70 36.56 -15.22
N ALA A 101 -7.53 37.08 -15.61
CA ALA A 101 -6.30 36.29 -15.62
C ALA A 101 -5.91 35.82 -14.21
N ALA A 102 -6.05 36.67 -13.19
CA ALA A 102 -5.78 36.33 -11.79
C ALA A 102 -6.75 35.24 -11.28
N ILE A 103 -8.04 35.37 -11.58
CA ILE A 103 -9.06 34.35 -11.21
C ILE A 103 -8.75 33.04 -11.92
N PHE A 104 -8.52 33.06 -13.25
CA PHE A 104 -8.23 31.87 -14.02
C PHE A 104 -6.97 31.14 -13.52
N THR A 105 -5.87 31.87 -13.32
CA THR A 105 -4.61 31.29 -12.87
C THR A 105 -4.68 30.79 -11.42
N SER A 106 -5.43 31.47 -10.54
CA SER A 106 -5.66 31.00 -9.16
C SER A 106 -6.51 29.75 -9.13
N THR A 107 -7.55 29.65 -9.96
CA THR A 107 -8.37 28.44 -10.10
C THR A 107 -7.56 27.28 -10.67
N LEU A 108 -6.76 27.53 -11.71
CA LEU A 108 -5.86 26.55 -12.29
C LEU A 108 -4.85 26.04 -11.24
N TYR A 109 -4.29 26.94 -10.44
CA TYR A 109 -3.42 26.56 -9.33
C TYR A 109 -4.15 25.69 -8.31
N GLY A 110 -5.39 26.03 -7.96
CA GLY A 110 -6.21 25.21 -7.08
C GLY A 110 -6.40 23.79 -7.60
N LEU A 111 -6.75 23.64 -8.88
CA LEU A 111 -6.89 22.32 -9.52
C LEU A 111 -5.55 21.55 -9.53
N LEU A 112 -4.47 22.18 -9.93
CA LEU A 112 -3.15 21.54 -9.94
C LEU A 112 -2.69 21.14 -8.55
N PHE A 113 -2.95 21.96 -7.55
CA PHE A 113 -2.54 21.70 -6.18
C PHE A 113 -3.37 20.62 -5.50
N THR A 114 -4.67 20.52 -5.80
CA THR A 114 -5.56 19.50 -5.20
C THR A 114 -5.51 18.16 -5.90
N LEU A 115 -5.25 18.11 -7.21
CA LEU A 115 -5.27 16.88 -8.00
C LEU A 115 -3.88 16.44 -8.46
N ALA A 116 -3.11 17.34 -9.08
CA ALA A 116 -1.84 16.95 -9.71
C ALA A 116 -0.72 16.76 -8.69
N LEU A 117 -0.68 17.55 -7.62
CA LEU A 117 0.36 17.44 -6.59
C LEU A 117 0.35 16.08 -5.86
N PRO A 118 -0.81 15.57 -5.34
CA PRO A 118 -0.84 14.25 -4.72
C PRO A 118 -0.42 13.13 -5.67
N LEU A 119 -0.87 13.17 -6.93
CA LEU A 119 -0.51 12.19 -7.93
C LEU A 119 1.00 12.19 -8.23
N ALA A 120 1.59 13.38 -8.41
CA ALA A 120 3.01 13.52 -8.66
C ALA A 120 3.87 13.09 -7.46
N LYS A 121 3.43 13.42 -6.24
CA LYS A 121 4.09 13.00 -5.00
C LYS A 121 3.99 11.49 -4.77
N ASN A 122 2.83 10.90 -5.04
CA ASN A 122 2.68 9.45 -4.97
C ASN A 122 3.59 8.74 -5.98
N HIS A 123 3.69 9.27 -7.21
CA HIS A 123 4.59 8.73 -8.22
C HIS A 123 6.07 8.83 -7.81
N GLU A 124 6.48 9.97 -7.22
CA GLU A 124 7.83 10.16 -6.66
C GLU A 124 8.16 9.10 -5.60
N VAL A 125 7.26 8.91 -4.64
CA VAL A 125 7.44 7.93 -3.55
C VAL A 125 7.48 6.50 -4.08
N ASN A 126 6.66 6.18 -5.09
CA ASN A 126 6.68 4.87 -5.72
C ASN A 126 8.02 4.58 -6.42
N LEU A 127 8.58 5.55 -7.14
CA LEU A 127 9.89 5.38 -7.79
C LEU A 127 11.02 5.20 -6.77
N LEU A 128 10.98 5.94 -5.66
CA LEU A 128 11.94 5.78 -4.56
C LEU A 128 11.83 4.40 -3.91
N HIS A 129 10.60 3.94 -3.70
CA HIS A 129 10.35 2.63 -3.12
C HIS A 129 10.88 1.50 -4.01
N LEU A 130 10.50 1.50 -5.30
CA LEU A 130 10.97 0.50 -6.26
C LEU A 130 12.49 0.49 -6.38
N GLY A 131 13.13 1.67 -6.31
CA GLY A 131 14.58 1.76 -6.29
C GLY A 131 15.21 1.09 -5.07
N ARG A 132 14.68 1.35 -3.88
CA ARG A 132 15.16 0.71 -2.63
C ARG A 132 14.93 -0.80 -2.64
N LEU A 133 13.76 -1.24 -3.09
CA LEU A 133 13.41 -2.64 -3.18
C LEU A 133 14.37 -3.39 -4.10
N TYR A 134 14.67 -2.81 -5.28
CA TYR A 134 15.65 -3.39 -6.20
C TYR A 134 17.02 -3.56 -5.55
N HIS A 135 17.52 -2.51 -4.87
CA HIS A 135 18.84 -2.59 -4.22
C HIS A 135 18.87 -3.65 -3.11
N LEU A 136 17.84 -3.70 -2.27
CA LEU A 136 17.77 -4.71 -1.20
C LEU A 136 17.64 -6.13 -1.78
N ALA A 137 16.78 -6.34 -2.77
CA ALA A 137 16.64 -7.65 -3.40
C ALA A 137 17.92 -8.07 -4.12
N TRP A 138 18.62 -7.12 -4.75
CA TRP A 138 19.89 -7.38 -5.42
C TRP A 138 21.02 -7.75 -4.44
N GLU A 139 21.19 -6.99 -3.35
CA GLU A 139 22.18 -7.26 -2.31
C GLU A 139 21.97 -8.63 -1.68
N ASN A 140 20.72 -8.95 -1.27
CA ASN A 140 20.38 -10.26 -0.69
C ASN A 140 20.56 -11.40 -1.71
N ALA A 141 20.16 -11.19 -2.98
CA ALA A 141 20.35 -12.21 -4.01
C ALA A 141 21.84 -12.54 -4.25
N GLN A 142 22.73 -11.55 -4.14
CA GLN A 142 24.18 -11.78 -4.21
C GLN A 142 24.70 -12.54 -2.99
N GLU A 143 24.16 -12.28 -1.81
CA GLU A 143 24.52 -12.96 -0.56
C GLU A 143 24.13 -14.42 -0.63
N PHE A 144 22.86 -14.75 -0.95
CA PHE A 144 22.40 -16.12 -1.13
C PHE A 144 23.15 -16.88 -2.24
N ALA A 145 23.43 -16.21 -3.37
CA ALA A 145 24.24 -16.81 -4.43
C ALA A 145 25.66 -17.15 -3.97
N ALA A 146 26.28 -16.32 -3.10
CA ALA A 146 27.59 -16.56 -2.53
C ALA A 146 27.58 -17.72 -1.50
N GLU A 147 26.48 -17.93 -0.81
CA GLU A 147 26.25 -19.04 0.12
C GLU A 147 25.90 -20.35 -0.61
N GLY A 148 25.52 -20.27 -1.89
CA GLY A 148 25.15 -21.40 -2.71
C GLY A 148 23.64 -21.69 -2.72
N ASP A 149 22.84 -20.86 -2.08
CA ASP A 149 21.39 -20.96 -2.01
C ASP A 149 20.74 -20.33 -3.25
N TRP A 150 20.89 -21.05 -4.37
CA TRP A 150 20.48 -20.57 -5.70
C TRP A 150 18.98 -20.45 -5.88
N GLU A 151 18.17 -21.19 -5.13
CA GLU A 151 16.70 -21.13 -5.22
C GLU A 151 16.19 -19.81 -4.61
N GLU A 152 16.68 -19.40 -3.44
CA GLU A 152 16.39 -18.12 -2.79
C GLU A 152 16.94 -16.95 -3.61
N ALA A 153 18.18 -17.08 -4.11
CA ALA A 153 18.75 -16.07 -5.00
C ALA A 153 17.87 -15.86 -6.25
N ALA A 154 17.36 -16.94 -6.85
CA ALA A 154 16.52 -16.87 -8.05
C ALA A 154 15.18 -16.17 -7.78
N GLN A 155 14.57 -16.36 -6.61
CA GLN A 155 13.33 -15.68 -6.23
C GLN A 155 13.55 -14.16 -6.11
N LEU A 156 14.62 -13.74 -5.43
CA LEU A 156 14.98 -12.33 -5.31
C LEU A 156 15.34 -11.68 -6.65
N LEU A 157 16.03 -12.42 -7.52
CA LEU A 157 16.33 -11.98 -8.88
C LEU A 157 15.05 -11.81 -9.72
N ALA A 158 14.02 -12.62 -9.51
CA ALA A 158 12.72 -12.43 -10.18
C ALA A 158 12.06 -11.09 -9.76
N ILE A 159 12.22 -10.67 -8.51
CA ILE A 159 11.79 -9.34 -8.04
C ILE A 159 12.58 -8.25 -8.77
N CYS A 160 13.89 -8.40 -8.86
CA CYS A 160 14.75 -7.45 -9.59
C CYS A 160 14.36 -7.33 -11.06
N GLU A 161 14.08 -8.44 -11.75
CA GLU A 161 13.64 -8.45 -13.15
C GLU A 161 12.28 -7.80 -13.36
N LYS A 162 11.36 -7.96 -12.42
CA LYS A 162 10.05 -7.31 -12.45
C LYS A 162 10.17 -5.79 -12.33
N ILE A 163 11.14 -5.29 -11.56
CA ILE A 163 11.38 -3.85 -11.36
C ILE A 163 12.19 -3.25 -12.50
N TRP A 164 13.23 -3.94 -12.92
CA TRP A 164 14.12 -3.53 -14.03
C TRP A 164 14.31 -4.68 -15.03
N PRO A 165 13.38 -4.84 -15.97
CA PRO A 165 13.51 -5.84 -17.02
C PRO A 165 14.79 -5.63 -17.84
N ASN A 166 15.49 -6.71 -18.14
CA ASN A 166 16.73 -6.72 -18.93
C ASN A 166 17.90 -5.94 -18.31
N SER A 167 17.98 -5.83 -16.99
CA SER A 167 19.21 -5.37 -16.35
C SER A 167 20.33 -6.36 -16.67
N PRO A 168 21.49 -5.91 -17.19
CA PRO A 168 22.56 -6.83 -17.61
C PRO A 168 23.15 -7.59 -16.42
N GLU A 169 23.17 -6.97 -15.23
CA GLU A 169 23.70 -7.58 -14.01
C GLU A 169 22.73 -8.64 -13.48
N THR A 170 21.44 -8.32 -13.41
CA THR A 170 20.40 -9.24 -12.94
C THR A 170 20.25 -10.44 -13.87
N SER A 171 20.21 -10.21 -15.18
CA SER A 171 20.08 -11.28 -16.17
C SER A 171 21.26 -12.25 -16.15
N ARG A 172 22.48 -11.74 -15.91
CA ARG A 172 23.67 -12.58 -15.77
C ARG A 172 23.57 -13.50 -14.56
N LEU A 173 23.30 -12.94 -13.37
CA LEU A 173 23.20 -13.71 -12.14
C LEU A 173 22.01 -14.67 -12.16
N ARG A 174 20.89 -14.28 -12.81
CA ARG A 174 19.74 -15.13 -13.03
C ARG A 174 20.08 -16.36 -13.87
N THR A 175 20.79 -16.16 -14.98
CA THR A 175 21.25 -17.28 -15.82
C THR A 175 22.16 -18.22 -15.04
N GLU A 176 23.03 -17.69 -14.21
CA GLU A 176 23.91 -18.46 -13.35
C GLU A 176 23.13 -19.27 -12.31
N ALA A 177 22.11 -18.65 -11.68
CA ALA A 177 21.22 -19.33 -10.74
C ALA A 177 20.43 -20.45 -11.43
N ASP A 178 19.82 -20.20 -12.58
CA ASP A 178 19.06 -21.21 -13.34
C ASP A 178 19.94 -22.42 -13.74
N ILE A 179 21.20 -22.20 -14.15
CA ILE A 179 22.15 -23.28 -14.45
C ILE A 179 22.46 -24.11 -13.22
N ASN A 180 22.69 -23.46 -12.06
CA ASN A 180 23.01 -24.17 -10.83
C ASN A 180 21.81 -24.95 -10.30
N ILE A 181 20.60 -24.39 -10.34
CA ILE A 181 19.34 -25.07 -9.97
C ILE A 181 19.09 -26.27 -10.89
N GLU A 182 19.28 -26.12 -12.22
CA GLU A 182 19.07 -27.21 -13.17
C GLU A 182 20.12 -28.31 -13.00
N SER A 183 21.38 -27.94 -12.74
CA SER A 183 22.45 -28.90 -12.44
C SER A 183 22.17 -29.68 -11.15
N ALA A 184 21.65 -29.02 -10.10
CA ALA A 184 21.25 -29.66 -8.86
C ALA A 184 20.06 -30.63 -9.06
N LYS A 185 19.06 -30.23 -9.88
CA LYS A 185 17.93 -31.12 -10.27
C LYS A 185 18.40 -32.31 -11.07
N LEU A 186 19.31 -32.13 -12.02
CA LEU A 186 19.89 -33.23 -12.81
C LEU A 186 20.74 -34.14 -11.94
N TYR A 187 21.45 -33.61 -10.95
CA TYR A 187 22.17 -34.43 -9.97
C TYR A 187 21.23 -35.27 -9.10
N ARG A 188 20.10 -34.70 -8.64
CA ARG A 188 19.05 -35.40 -7.91
C ARG A 188 18.34 -36.43 -8.81
N ALA A 189 18.10 -36.12 -10.07
CA ALA A 189 17.47 -37.05 -11.03
C ALA A 189 18.39 -38.19 -11.46
N ASN A 190 19.73 -38.01 -11.42
CA ASN A 190 20.72 -39.05 -11.74
C ASN A 190 21.15 -39.89 -10.52
N LEU A 191 20.60 -39.63 -9.33
CA LEU A 191 20.66 -40.60 -8.26
C LEU A 191 19.92 -41.88 -8.75
N PRO A 192 20.52 -43.07 -8.69
CA PRO A 192 19.93 -44.26 -9.26
C PRO A 192 18.54 -44.50 -8.66
N ASP A 193 17.56 -44.33 -9.50
CA ASP A 193 16.15 -44.63 -9.25
C ASP A 193 16.00 -46.17 -9.09
N THR A 194 16.45 -46.70 -7.95
CA THR A 194 16.27 -48.13 -7.66
C THR A 194 14.85 -48.47 -7.25
N LEU A 195 13.88 -47.55 -7.40
CA LEU A 195 12.57 -47.67 -6.75
C LEU A 195 11.35 -47.17 -7.55
N THR A 196 11.43 -46.95 -8.86
CA THR A 196 10.22 -46.72 -9.67
C THR A 196 9.71 -48.06 -10.23
N ASP A 197 9.04 -48.83 -9.41
CA ASP A 197 8.16 -49.90 -9.92
C ASP A 197 6.75 -49.32 -10.10
N ASN A 198 6.26 -49.48 -11.34
CA ASN A 198 4.96 -49.03 -11.83
C ASN A 198 3.79 -49.59 -10.98
N VAL A 199 3.31 -48.83 -10.03
CA VAL A 199 2.02 -49.08 -9.40
C VAL A 199 1.00 -48.13 -10.04
N THR A 200 0.25 -48.66 -11.01
CA THR A 200 -0.93 -47.99 -11.57
C THR A 200 -2.05 -48.05 -10.54
N TRP A 201 -2.35 -46.92 -9.92
CA TRP A 201 -3.49 -46.78 -9.04
C TRP A 201 -4.77 -46.49 -9.84
N PRO A 202 -5.92 -47.11 -9.47
CA PRO A 202 -7.18 -46.79 -10.14
C PRO A 202 -7.63 -45.38 -9.83
N GLU A 203 -8.16 -44.66 -10.84
CA GLU A 203 -8.76 -43.34 -10.69
C GLU A 203 -9.81 -43.36 -9.57
N ALA A 204 -9.63 -42.52 -8.55
CA ALA A 204 -10.58 -42.36 -7.47
C ALA A 204 -11.85 -41.66 -7.96
N PRO A 205 -13.05 -42.21 -7.68
CA PRO A 205 -14.30 -41.55 -8.02
C PRO A 205 -14.44 -40.24 -7.23
N ARG A 206 -14.98 -39.20 -7.88
CA ARG A 206 -15.05 -37.82 -7.35
C ARG A 206 -15.90 -37.63 -6.08
N GLU A 207 -16.72 -38.59 -5.73
CA GLU A 207 -17.49 -38.64 -4.47
C GLU A 207 -17.54 -40.11 -4.00
N LEU A 208 -16.77 -40.44 -2.97
CA LEU A 208 -16.79 -41.77 -2.39
C LEU A 208 -18.01 -41.88 -1.47
N SER A 209 -18.97 -42.76 -1.84
CA SER A 209 -20.04 -43.12 -0.92
C SER A 209 -19.56 -44.19 0.08
N VAL A 210 -20.28 -44.36 1.19
CA VAL A 210 -20.00 -45.44 2.20
C VAL A 210 -19.95 -46.81 1.55
N THR A 211 -20.88 -47.08 0.66
CA THR A 211 -20.98 -48.36 -0.07
C THR A 211 -19.80 -48.56 -1.01
N ASP A 212 -19.33 -47.54 -1.68
CA ASP A 212 -18.17 -47.61 -2.58
C ASP A 212 -16.88 -47.83 -1.79
N ALA A 213 -16.69 -47.14 -0.68
CA ALA A 213 -15.54 -47.34 0.21
C ALA A 213 -15.47 -48.78 0.73
N ILE A 214 -16.61 -49.36 1.14
CA ILE A 214 -16.70 -50.77 1.58
C ILE A 214 -16.41 -51.74 0.43
N ALA A 215 -16.96 -51.49 -0.77
CA ALA A 215 -16.72 -52.33 -1.93
C ALA A 215 -15.25 -52.32 -2.37
N MET A 216 -14.64 -51.13 -2.40
CA MET A 216 -13.21 -50.99 -2.71
C MET A 216 -12.33 -51.61 -1.63
N ALA A 217 -12.68 -51.52 -0.35
CA ALA A 217 -11.99 -52.17 0.75
C ALA A 217 -12.02 -53.70 0.59
N GLN A 218 -13.18 -54.27 0.21
CA GLN A 218 -13.35 -55.70 -0.04
C GLN A 218 -12.51 -56.14 -1.24
N THR A 219 -12.45 -55.36 -2.32
CA THR A 219 -11.64 -55.65 -3.49
C THR A 219 -10.15 -55.66 -3.14
N ALA A 220 -9.68 -54.63 -2.44
CA ALA A 220 -8.30 -54.52 -1.97
C ALA A 220 -7.91 -55.70 -1.05
N LEU A 221 -8.84 -56.14 -0.19
CA LEU A 221 -8.63 -57.30 0.69
C LEU A 221 -8.49 -58.61 -0.09
N ASN A 222 -9.29 -58.79 -1.14
CA ASN A 222 -9.23 -59.95 -2.02
C ASN A 222 -7.93 -60.00 -2.85
N GLU A 223 -7.35 -58.84 -3.12
CA GLU A 223 -6.08 -58.66 -3.83
C GLU A 223 -4.86 -58.70 -2.88
N ASN A 224 -5.06 -59.01 -1.58
CA ASN A 224 -4.05 -59.02 -0.51
C ASN A 224 -3.38 -57.64 -0.29
N ARG A 225 -4.00 -56.55 -0.73
CA ARG A 225 -3.57 -55.17 -0.44
C ARG A 225 -4.13 -54.73 0.90
N PHE A 226 -3.56 -55.26 1.97
CA PHE A 226 -4.10 -55.13 3.32
C PHE A 226 -4.09 -53.69 3.85
N PHE A 227 -3.12 -52.89 3.47
CA PHE A 227 -3.05 -51.48 3.88
C PHE A 227 -4.17 -50.66 3.23
N ASP A 228 -4.35 -50.79 1.92
CA ASP A 228 -5.42 -50.13 1.18
C ASP A 228 -6.79 -50.56 1.70
N ALA A 229 -6.95 -51.87 1.92
CA ALA A 229 -8.18 -52.45 2.46
C ALA A 229 -8.51 -51.85 3.85
N HIS A 230 -7.52 -51.77 4.74
CA HIS A 230 -7.72 -51.16 6.07
C HIS A 230 -8.09 -49.69 5.99
N TRP A 231 -7.40 -48.92 5.14
CA TRP A 231 -7.69 -47.52 4.97
C TRP A 231 -9.10 -47.26 4.43
N LEU A 232 -9.47 -47.94 3.33
CA LEU A 232 -10.80 -47.84 2.73
C LEU A 232 -11.91 -48.27 3.70
N ALA A 233 -11.68 -49.33 4.46
CA ALA A 233 -12.61 -49.82 5.48
C ALA A 233 -12.75 -48.82 6.64
N THR A 234 -11.66 -48.20 7.08
CA THR A 234 -11.67 -47.16 8.12
C THR A 234 -12.37 -45.91 7.63
N LEU A 235 -12.15 -45.51 6.38
CA LEU A 235 -12.86 -44.41 5.74
C LEU A 235 -14.38 -44.72 5.67
N GLY A 236 -14.75 -45.90 5.21
CA GLY A 236 -16.14 -46.36 5.19
C GLY A 236 -16.78 -46.35 6.58
N SER A 237 -16.07 -46.73 7.63
CA SER A 237 -16.58 -46.70 9.01
C SER A 237 -16.83 -45.26 9.51
N ARG A 238 -16.05 -44.29 9.07
CA ARG A 238 -16.19 -42.88 9.45
C ARG A 238 -17.30 -42.15 8.67
N LEU A 239 -17.53 -42.56 7.43
CA LEU A 239 -18.61 -42.06 6.59
C LEU A 239 -19.98 -42.68 6.92
N ALA A 240 -19.99 -43.83 7.60
CA ALA A 240 -21.21 -44.54 7.94
C ALA A 240 -21.97 -43.88 9.09
N GLN A 241 -23.31 -43.96 9.04
CA GLN A 241 -24.14 -43.45 10.13
C GLN A 241 -23.99 -44.32 11.40
N PRO A 242 -24.03 -43.73 12.59
CA PRO A 242 -23.98 -44.48 13.84
C PRO A 242 -25.04 -45.59 13.87
N ASN A 243 -24.64 -46.81 14.25
CA ASN A 243 -25.48 -48.03 14.32
C ASN A 243 -26.02 -48.56 12.98
N SER A 244 -25.43 -48.16 11.85
CA SER A 244 -25.78 -48.69 10.54
C SER A 244 -25.12 -50.07 10.28
N PRO A 245 -25.70 -50.94 9.42
CA PRO A 245 -25.09 -52.20 9.02
C PRO A 245 -23.78 -51.99 8.24
N GLU A 246 -23.67 -50.83 7.55
CA GLU A 246 -22.45 -50.44 6.83
C GLU A 246 -21.30 -50.20 7.82
N LEU A 247 -21.56 -49.53 8.97
CA LEU A 247 -20.57 -49.29 10.01
C LEU A 247 -19.99 -50.60 10.53
N SER A 248 -20.87 -51.60 10.82
CA SER A 248 -20.44 -52.92 11.31
C SER A 248 -19.61 -53.68 10.28
N THR A 249 -19.97 -53.54 9.00
CA THR A 249 -19.26 -54.18 7.89
C THR A 249 -17.89 -53.56 7.68
N ALA A 250 -17.81 -52.22 7.65
CA ALA A 250 -16.57 -51.48 7.50
C ALA A 250 -15.60 -51.77 8.66
N THR A 251 -16.08 -51.73 9.91
CA THR A 251 -15.26 -52.04 11.10
C THR A 251 -14.71 -53.46 11.06
N ARG A 252 -15.54 -54.45 10.63
CA ARG A 252 -15.08 -55.83 10.47
C ARG A 252 -14.01 -55.97 9.38
N LEU A 253 -14.19 -55.34 8.24
CA LEU A 253 -13.21 -55.34 7.15
C LEU A 253 -11.89 -54.66 7.59
N ALA A 254 -11.95 -53.57 8.32
CA ALA A 254 -10.77 -52.92 8.89
C ALA A 254 -10.01 -53.83 9.85
N ALA A 255 -10.72 -54.58 10.71
CA ALA A 255 -10.08 -55.55 11.62
C ALA A 255 -9.44 -56.74 10.88
N ILE A 256 -10.10 -57.27 9.84
CA ILE A 256 -9.54 -58.34 9.01
C ILE A 256 -8.28 -57.85 8.27
N ALA A 257 -8.35 -56.69 7.66
CA ALA A 257 -7.23 -56.08 6.96
C ALA A 257 -6.04 -55.83 7.91
N TRP A 258 -6.31 -55.33 9.12
CA TRP A 258 -5.28 -55.11 10.13
C TRP A 258 -4.60 -56.40 10.59
N ASN A 259 -5.34 -57.49 10.75
CA ASN A 259 -4.76 -58.81 11.05
C ASN A 259 -3.88 -59.28 9.89
N GLY A 260 -4.26 -59.03 8.65
CA GLY A 260 -3.44 -59.29 7.46
C GLY A 260 -2.11 -58.55 7.49
N VAL A 261 -2.14 -57.23 7.81
CA VAL A 261 -0.94 -56.40 7.95
C VAL A 261 0.02 -56.96 9.00
N ASN A 262 -0.48 -57.40 10.15
CA ASN A 262 0.36 -57.96 11.23
C ASN A 262 0.97 -59.35 10.94
N SER A 263 0.51 -60.03 9.91
CA SER A 263 0.98 -61.38 9.55
C SER A 263 2.10 -61.42 8.51
N ILE A 264 2.47 -60.26 7.94
CA ILE A 264 3.44 -60.18 6.84
C ILE A 264 4.78 -59.63 7.35
N THR A 265 5.89 -60.26 6.94
CA THR A 265 7.23 -59.68 6.99
C THR A 265 7.34 -58.65 5.85
N PRO A 266 7.46 -57.37 6.14
CA PRO A 266 7.34 -56.33 5.12
C PRO A 266 8.50 -56.38 4.13
N SER A 267 8.19 -56.44 2.84
CA SER A 267 9.10 -56.11 1.74
C SER A 267 9.33 -54.57 1.69
N GLU A 268 10.36 -54.12 1.00
CA GLU A 268 10.61 -52.65 0.88
C GLU A 268 9.40 -51.89 0.27
N GLY A 269 8.69 -52.48 -0.68
CA GLY A 269 7.45 -51.91 -1.23
C GLY A 269 6.31 -51.83 -0.22
N GLU A 270 6.21 -52.80 0.69
CA GLU A 270 5.22 -52.82 1.77
C GLU A 270 5.55 -51.79 2.85
N VAL A 271 6.83 -51.55 3.14
CA VAL A 271 7.26 -50.46 4.05
C VAL A 271 6.85 -49.12 3.51
N ARG A 272 6.98 -48.87 2.18
CA ARG A 272 6.48 -47.62 1.55
C ARG A 272 4.96 -47.54 1.61
N ALA A 273 4.26 -48.60 1.23
CA ALA A 273 2.80 -48.62 1.31
C ALA A 273 2.31 -48.37 2.73
N PHE A 274 3.01 -48.90 3.73
CA PHE A 274 2.72 -48.62 5.14
C PHE A 274 2.97 -47.18 5.52
N ASN A 275 4.10 -46.57 5.10
CA ASN A 275 4.40 -45.19 5.38
C ASN A 275 3.38 -44.24 4.71
N ASN A 276 3.04 -44.46 3.46
CA ASN A 276 2.00 -43.71 2.76
C ASN A 276 0.64 -43.83 3.46
N PHE A 277 0.27 -45.04 3.89
CA PHE A 277 -0.96 -45.24 4.65
C PHE A 277 -0.93 -44.53 6.00
N ARG A 278 0.18 -44.60 6.71
CA ARG A 278 0.35 -43.88 7.98
C ARG A 278 0.19 -42.38 7.79
N LEU A 279 0.88 -41.78 6.81
CA LEU A 279 0.79 -40.35 6.52
C LEU A 279 -0.63 -39.93 6.12
N LYS A 280 -1.31 -40.71 5.27
CA LYS A 280 -2.72 -40.48 4.92
C LYS A 280 -3.62 -40.47 6.15
N ARG A 281 -3.48 -41.47 7.02
CA ARG A 281 -4.29 -41.62 8.22
C ARG A 281 -4.04 -40.46 9.19
N GLU A 282 -2.78 -40.19 9.51
CA GLU A 282 -2.40 -39.16 10.46
C GLU A 282 -2.79 -37.75 9.91
N GLY A 283 -2.59 -37.52 8.61
CA GLY A 283 -3.02 -36.29 7.97
C GLY A 283 -4.53 -36.09 7.99
N TYR A 284 -5.29 -37.15 7.72
CA TYR A 284 -6.75 -37.11 7.78
C TYR A 284 -7.28 -36.94 9.22
N GLU A 285 -6.66 -37.60 10.21
CA GLU A 285 -6.98 -37.44 11.62
C GLU A 285 -6.70 -36.01 12.10
N ALA A 286 -5.58 -35.42 11.68
CA ALA A 286 -5.25 -34.02 11.94
C ALA A 286 -6.28 -33.08 11.33
N MET A 287 -6.71 -33.29 10.08
CA MET A 287 -7.78 -32.48 9.46
C MET A 287 -9.10 -32.56 10.24
N LEU A 288 -9.51 -33.74 10.66
CA LEU A 288 -10.73 -33.91 11.45
C LEU A 288 -10.64 -33.26 12.83
N GLY A 289 -9.44 -33.20 13.40
CA GLY A 289 -9.14 -32.52 14.64
C GLY A 289 -9.05 -31.02 14.51
N GLY A 290 -9.09 -30.46 13.27
CA GLY A 290 -8.86 -29.03 13.02
C GLY A 290 -7.38 -28.62 13.07
N GLU A 291 -6.47 -29.60 13.12
CA GLU A 291 -5.02 -29.38 13.13
C GLU A 291 -4.48 -29.20 11.70
N TRP A 292 -4.94 -28.13 11.04
CA TRP A 292 -4.68 -27.89 9.62
C TRP A 292 -3.20 -27.80 9.26
N ILE A 293 -2.36 -27.25 10.15
CA ILE A 293 -0.92 -27.12 9.95
C ILE A 293 -0.26 -28.51 9.91
N SER A 294 -0.57 -29.38 10.88
CA SER A 294 -0.06 -30.74 10.91
C SER A 294 -0.51 -31.56 9.66
N ALA A 295 -1.78 -31.42 9.30
CA ALA A 295 -2.33 -32.05 8.12
C ALA A 295 -1.61 -31.61 6.83
N TYR A 296 -1.34 -30.34 6.67
CA TYR A 296 -0.64 -29.77 5.51
C TYR A 296 0.74 -30.44 5.32
N PHE A 297 1.57 -30.48 6.36
CA PHE A 297 2.91 -31.06 6.25
C PHE A 297 2.90 -32.56 6.05
N LEU A 298 1.96 -33.29 6.67
CA LEU A 298 1.81 -34.73 6.45
C LEU A 298 1.41 -35.08 5.01
N PHE A 299 0.49 -34.28 4.42
CA PHE A 299 0.13 -34.47 3.00
C PHE A 299 1.20 -33.95 2.05
N HIS A 300 1.97 -32.93 2.44
CA HIS A 300 3.13 -32.47 1.68
C HIS A 300 4.21 -33.57 1.61
N GLU A 301 4.57 -34.16 2.74
CA GLU A 301 5.49 -35.32 2.81
C GLU A 301 4.98 -36.51 1.98
N LEU A 302 3.68 -36.75 2.04
CA LEU A 302 3.07 -37.81 1.24
C LEU A 302 3.18 -37.53 -0.27
N LEU A 303 2.98 -36.28 -0.71
CA LEU A 303 3.14 -35.91 -2.12
C LEU A 303 4.59 -35.98 -2.59
N GLU A 304 5.57 -35.71 -1.73
CA GLU A 304 6.98 -35.94 -2.05
C GLU A 304 7.30 -37.41 -2.27
N LEU A 305 6.68 -38.31 -1.49
CA LEU A 305 6.85 -39.75 -1.61
C LEU A 305 6.02 -40.37 -2.74
N SER A 306 4.88 -39.80 -3.06
CA SER A 306 3.91 -40.29 -4.03
C SER A 306 3.19 -39.14 -4.74
N PRO A 307 3.81 -38.48 -5.74
CA PRO A 307 3.28 -37.29 -6.40
C PRO A 307 1.94 -37.50 -7.13
N ASP A 308 1.68 -38.72 -7.60
CA ASP A 308 0.49 -39.06 -8.40
C ASP A 308 -0.67 -39.61 -7.54
N ASP A 309 -0.56 -39.58 -6.22
CA ASP A 309 -1.61 -40.10 -5.34
C ASP A 309 -2.81 -39.13 -5.29
N PRO A 310 -3.99 -39.53 -5.81
CA PRO A 310 -5.13 -38.61 -5.94
C PRO A 310 -5.69 -38.13 -4.60
N ASP A 311 -5.57 -38.97 -3.54
CA ASP A 311 -6.01 -38.60 -2.20
C ASP A 311 -5.06 -37.57 -1.59
N ALA A 312 -3.74 -37.76 -1.79
CA ALA A 312 -2.73 -36.84 -1.33
C ALA A 312 -2.94 -35.46 -1.97
N ILE A 313 -3.13 -35.37 -3.29
CA ILE A 313 -3.39 -34.12 -4.02
C ILE A 313 -4.64 -33.42 -3.47
N ARG A 314 -5.73 -34.19 -3.29
CA ARG A 314 -7.01 -33.65 -2.80
C ARG A 314 -6.90 -33.12 -1.38
N TYR A 315 -6.37 -33.90 -0.48
CA TYR A 315 -6.30 -33.53 0.94
C TYR A 315 -5.22 -32.51 1.22
N PHE A 316 -4.16 -32.48 0.44
CA PHE A 316 -3.19 -31.39 0.47
C PHE A 316 -3.85 -30.05 0.13
N ALA A 317 -4.60 -29.97 -0.95
CA ALA A 317 -5.32 -28.74 -1.32
C ALA A 317 -6.33 -28.29 -0.25
N LEU A 318 -7.05 -29.26 0.37
CA LEU A 318 -7.98 -28.97 1.47
C LEU A 318 -7.25 -28.50 2.73
N SER A 319 -6.11 -29.10 3.07
CA SER A 319 -5.32 -28.70 4.22
C SER A 319 -4.66 -27.33 4.01
N GLU A 320 -4.20 -27.04 2.79
CA GLU A 320 -3.69 -25.70 2.45
C GLU A 320 -4.77 -24.61 2.63
N GLU A 321 -6.00 -24.90 2.20
CA GLU A 321 -7.14 -23.99 2.43
C GLU A 321 -7.43 -23.83 3.93
N GLY A 322 -7.37 -24.92 4.70
CA GLY A 322 -7.54 -24.88 6.15
C GLY A 322 -6.45 -24.08 6.87
N VAL A 323 -5.20 -24.18 6.41
CA VAL A 323 -4.08 -23.40 6.96
C VAL A 323 -4.31 -21.91 6.79
N LYS A 324 -4.87 -21.45 5.65
CA LYS A 324 -5.17 -20.03 5.41
C LYS A 324 -6.14 -19.41 6.42
N GLY A 325 -6.89 -20.25 7.15
CA GLY A 325 -7.78 -19.82 8.24
C GLY A 325 -7.12 -19.66 9.61
N VAL A 326 -5.88 -20.17 9.79
CA VAL A 326 -5.20 -20.17 11.12
C VAL A 326 -3.77 -19.65 11.08
N ALA A 327 -3.15 -19.58 9.89
CA ALA A 327 -1.77 -19.16 9.68
C ALA A 327 -1.57 -18.67 8.23
N PHE A 328 -0.38 -18.26 7.89
CA PHE A 328 0.01 -17.93 6.52
C PHE A 328 1.46 -18.34 6.26
N PHE A 329 1.83 -18.44 4.98
CA PHE A 329 3.18 -18.80 4.60
C PHE A 329 4.04 -17.55 4.41
N VAL A 330 5.31 -17.61 4.86
CA VAL A 330 6.24 -16.45 4.77
C VAL A 330 6.57 -16.12 3.32
N ASP A 331 6.58 -17.09 2.41
CA ASP A 331 6.79 -16.87 0.97
C ASP A 331 5.72 -15.94 0.32
N GLU A 332 4.50 -15.92 0.87
CA GLU A 332 3.48 -14.94 0.45
C GLU A 332 3.94 -13.48 0.68
N LEU A 333 4.76 -13.26 1.71
CA LEU A 333 5.31 -11.94 2.05
C LEU A 333 6.29 -11.47 0.97
N GLU A 334 7.08 -12.35 0.39
CA GLU A 334 8.00 -12.02 -0.70
C GLU A 334 7.27 -11.52 -1.94
N LEU A 335 6.12 -12.11 -2.26
CA LEU A 335 5.25 -11.64 -3.34
C LEU A 335 4.69 -10.23 -3.07
N SER A 336 4.55 -9.86 -1.79
CA SER A 336 4.04 -8.56 -1.36
C SER A 336 5.12 -7.47 -1.27
N LEU A 337 6.40 -7.80 -1.31
CA LEU A 337 7.52 -6.84 -1.26
C LEU A 337 7.52 -5.84 -2.43
N GLY A 338 6.78 -6.12 -3.49
CA GLY A 338 6.52 -5.15 -4.57
C GLY A 338 5.69 -3.93 -4.15
N HIS A 339 5.05 -3.97 -2.98
CA HIS A 339 4.28 -2.86 -2.41
C HIS A 339 5.15 -1.97 -1.51
N ILE A 340 4.71 -0.73 -1.32
CA ILE A 340 5.49 0.25 -0.54
C ILE A 340 5.55 -0.17 0.93
N LEU A 341 6.74 -0.43 1.43
CA LEU A 341 7.00 -0.69 2.84
C LEU A 341 7.12 0.63 3.61
N SER A 342 6.34 0.78 4.66
CA SER A 342 6.46 1.90 5.60
C SER A 342 6.21 1.41 7.01
N GLY A 343 7.00 1.85 7.97
CA GLY A 343 6.70 1.55 9.36
C GLY A 343 5.32 2.09 9.75
N ALA A 344 4.59 1.43 10.62
CA ALA A 344 3.29 1.86 11.10
C ALA A 344 3.26 1.88 12.63
N ILE A 345 2.63 2.91 13.22
CA ILE A 345 2.29 2.95 14.65
C ILE A 345 0.89 3.50 14.74
N PHE A 346 0.00 2.78 15.38
CA PHE A 346 -1.37 3.21 15.62
C PHE A 346 -1.90 2.60 16.91
N SER A 347 -2.94 3.21 17.47
CA SER A 347 -3.57 2.80 18.71
C SER A 347 -5.05 2.60 18.46
N LEU A 348 -5.58 1.45 18.90
CA LEU A 348 -6.98 1.08 18.77
C LEU A 348 -7.60 0.87 20.14
N PRO A 349 -8.93 0.93 20.29
CA PRO A 349 -9.60 0.35 21.44
C PRO A 349 -9.20 -1.12 21.59
N LEU A 350 -9.04 -1.60 22.82
CA LEU A 350 -8.75 -3.01 23.05
C LEU A 350 -9.94 -3.85 22.58
N PRO A 351 -9.74 -4.88 21.75
CA PRO A 351 -10.82 -5.76 21.31
C PRO A 351 -11.54 -6.40 22.51
N GLU A 352 -12.87 -6.48 22.47
CA GLU A 352 -13.66 -7.19 23.48
C GLU A 352 -13.66 -8.69 23.10
N GLU A 353 -13.06 -9.52 23.93
CA GLU A 353 -13.20 -10.98 23.79
C GLU A 353 -14.49 -11.43 24.49
N PRO A 354 -15.35 -12.25 23.83
CA PRO A 354 -16.68 -12.60 24.36
C PRO A 354 -16.67 -13.28 25.73
N ASP A 355 -15.58 -14.00 26.04
CA ASP A 355 -15.45 -14.82 27.26
C ASP A 355 -14.59 -14.19 28.36
N GLN A 356 -13.99 -13.04 28.13
CA GLN A 356 -13.13 -12.38 29.08
C GLN A 356 -13.66 -10.97 29.41
N HIS A 357 -13.73 -10.64 30.69
CA HIS A 357 -13.93 -9.27 31.13
C HIS A 357 -12.65 -8.48 30.90
N VAL A 358 -12.41 -8.12 29.61
CA VAL A 358 -11.27 -7.31 29.21
C VAL A 358 -11.48 -5.89 29.73
N PRO A 359 -10.57 -5.34 30.55
CA PRO A 359 -10.68 -3.96 30.97
C PRO A 359 -10.64 -3.04 29.77
N GLN A 360 -11.54 -2.07 29.72
CA GLN A 360 -11.54 -1.06 28.66
C GLN A 360 -10.16 -0.39 28.61
N GLY A 361 -9.49 -0.50 27.49
CA GLY A 361 -8.10 -0.07 27.33
C GLY A 361 -7.76 0.26 25.89
N ARG A 362 -6.49 0.31 25.57
CA ARG A 362 -5.97 0.57 24.22
C ARG A 362 -4.95 -0.46 23.81
N LEU A 363 -5.06 -0.89 22.59
CA LEU A 363 -4.07 -1.71 21.89
C LEU A 363 -3.18 -0.79 21.04
N VAL A 364 -1.90 -0.80 21.27
CA VAL A 364 -0.90 -0.11 20.44
C VAL A 364 -0.22 -1.14 19.56
N ILE A 365 -0.22 -0.91 18.26
CA ILE A 365 0.44 -1.76 17.28
C ILE A 365 1.54 -0.94 16.62
N ARG A 366 2.74 -1.49 16.62
CA ARG A 366 3.91 -0.96 15.91
C ARG A 366 4.40 -2.03 14.96
N ALA A 367 4.52 -1.72 13.68
CA ALA A 367 5.20 -2.56 12.71
C ALA A 367 6.42 -1.80 12.16
N SER A 368 7.58 -2.43 12.15
CA SER A 368 8.80 -1.84 11.58
C SER A 368 8.65 -1.64 10.08
N SER A 369 7.98 -2.58 9.41
CA SER A 369 7.60 -2.48 8.01
C SER A 369 6.20 -3.02 7.80
N LEU A 370 5.38 -2.28 7.06
CA LEU A 370 4.02 -2.66 6.67
C LEU A 370 3.91 -2.57 5.14
N SER A 371 3.60 -3.69 4.50
CA SER A 371 3.28 -3.77 3.08
C SER A 371 1.77 -3.90 2.92
N THR A 372 1.14 -3.04 2.14
CA THR A 372 -0.32 -3.04 1.95
C THR A 372 -0.68 -3.25 0.50
N ALA A 373 -1.53 -4.22 0.23
CA ALA A 373 -2.24 -4.45 -1.02
C ALA A 373 -3.74 -4.09 -0.86
N LEU A 374 -4.54 -4.30 -1.90
CA LEU A 374 -5.98 -4.00 -1.84
C LEU A 374 -6.73 -4.92 -0.87
N ASP A 375 -6.37 -6.21 -0.85
CA ASP A 375 -7.12 -7.26 -0.15
C ASP A 375 -6.36 -7.86 1.03
N TYR A 376 -5.11 -7.46 1.26
CA TYR A 376 -4.29 -7.94 2.36
C TYR A 376 -3.16 -6.97 2.70
N ALA A 377 -2.59 -7.12 3.89
CA ALA A 377 -1.37 -6.44 4.28
C ALA A 377 -0.47 -7.36 5.11
N TYR A 378 0.83 -7.14 5.03
CA TYR A 378 1.80 -7.87 5.85
C TYR A 378 2.63 -6.90 6.68
N GLY A 379 2.84 -7.26 7.94
CA GLY A 379 3.73 -6.55 8.85
C GLY A 379 4.96 -7.41 9.18
N ILE A 380 6.10 -6.76 9.23
CA ILE A 380 7.37 -7.37 9.62
C ILE A 380 7.85 -6.72 10.91
N ASP A 381 8.36 -7.52 11.80
CA ASP A 381 8.92 -7.11 13.09
C ASP A 381 7.92 -6.20 13.83
N SER A 382 6.81 -6.81 14.20
CA SER A 382 5.67 -6.12 14.77
C SER A 382 5.62 -6.31 16.29
N GLU A 383 5.25 -5.25 16.98
CA GLU A 383 5.07 -5.21 18.44
C GLU A 383 3.65 -4.76 18.75
N MET A 384 2.96 -5.52 19.56
CA MET A 384 1.62 -5.22 20.04
C MET A 384 1.64 -5.07 21.54
N MET A 385 1.04 -4.00 22.07
CA MET A 385 1.01 -3.69 23.49
C MET A 385 -0.41 -3.30 23.90
N ALA A 386 -0.96 -4.00 24.88
CA ALA A 386 -2.26 -3.69 25.46
C ALA A 386 -2.11 -2.94 26.77
N PHE A 387 -2.82 -1.83 26.90
CA PHE A 387 -2.85 -0.99 28.08
C PHE A 387 -4.29 -0.91 28.62
N ASP A 388 -4.43 -0.85 29.95
CA ASP A 388 -5.70 -0.55 30.59
C ASP A 388 -6.06 0.95 30.49
N ARG A 389 -7.20 1.36 31.05
CA ARG A 389 -7.62 2.79 31.12
C ARG A 389 -6.64 3.68 31.89
N ASN A 390 -5.88 3.13 32.83
CA ASN A 390 -4.92 3.86 33.64
C ASN A 390 -3.55 3.94 32.99
N GLY A 391 -3.38 3.34 31.81
CA GLY A 391 -2.11 3.26 31.10
C GLY A 391 -1.16 2.18 31.65
N GLN A 392 -1.66 1.22 32.43
CA GLN A 392 -0.86 0.07 32.87
C GLN A 392 -0.80 -0.96 31.74
N LEU A 393 0.38 -1.51 31.50
CA LEU A 393 0.60 -2.54 30.50
C LEU A 393 -0.02 -3.86 30.99
N LEU A 394 -0.96 -4.40 30.21
CA LEU A 394 -1.63 -5.68 30.47
C LEU A 394 -0.84 -6.84 29.87
N TRP A 395 -0.41 -6.70 28.65
CA TRP A 395 0.44 -7.64 27.94
C TRP A 395 1.17 -6.95 26.80
N SER A 396 2.28 -7.55 26.39
CA SER A 396 2.98 -7.21 25.15
C SER A 396 3.28 -8.48 24.36
N MET A 397 3.29 -8.37 23.05
CA MET A 397 3.75 -9.45 22.18
C MET A 397 4.64 -8.89 21.08
N THR A 398 5.66 -9.65 20.74
CA THR A 398 6.50 -9.43 19.57
C THR A 398 6.21 -10.51 18.54
N VAL A 399 5.90 -10.10 17.31
CA VAL A 399 5.51 -11.00 16.24
C VAL A 399 6.39 -10.71 15.04
N PRO A 400 7.25 -11.64 14.62
CA PRO A 400 8.15 -11.42 13.49
C PRO A 400 7.41 -11.11 12.19
N TYR A 401 6.34 -11.85 11.91
CA TYR A 401 5.52 -11.69 10.71
C TYR A 401 4.04 -11.71 11.07
N ILE A 402 3.29 -10.75 10.55
CA ILE A 402 1.83 -10.67 10.72
C ILE A 402 1.15 -10.46 9.38
N LYS A 403 -0.06 -11.02 9.23
CA LYS A 403 -0.91 -10.82 8.06
C LYS A 403 -2.22 -10.20 8.48
N PHE A 404 -2.61 -9.13 7.81
CA PHE A 404 -3.89 -8.46 8.00
C PHE A 404 -4.82 -8.79 6.85
N LEU A 405 -6.05 -9.16 7.15
CA LEU A 405 -7.08 -9.49 6.16
C LEU A 405 -8.37 -8.74 6.49
N PRO A 406 -9.11 -8.26 5.47
CA PRO A 406 -10.46 -7.77 5.66
C PRO A 406 -11.41 -8.93 5.97
N VAL A 407 -12.20 -8.79 7.02
CA VAL A 407 -13.27 -9.73 7.36
C VAL A 407 -14.58 -8.96 7.48
N SER A 408 -15.63 -9.50 6.88
CA SER A 408 -16.99 -8.95 7.01
C SER A 408 -17.67 -9.55 8.25
N LEU A 409 -17.76 -8.80 9.32
CA LEU A 409 -18.56 -9.14 10.49
C LEU A 409 -19.89 -8.33 10.43
N ASP A 410 -21.02 -9.00 10.38
CA ASP A 410 -22.37 -8.41 10.52
C ASP A 410 -22.60 -7.05 9.81
N SER A 411 -22.20 -6.94 8.54
CA SER A 411 -22.26 -5.72 7.71
C SER A 411 -21.17 -4.65 7.94
N GLU A 412 -20.28 -4.80 8.90
CA GLU A 412 -19.11 -3.93 9.04
C GLU A 412 -17.83 -4.68 8.63
N SER A 413 -16.96 -4.02 7.88
CA SER A 413 -15.64 -4.57 7.56
C SER A 413 -14.70 -4.39 8.74
N ALA A 414 -14.28 -5.49 9.36
CA ALA A 414 -13.24 -5.53 10.39
C ALA A 414 -11.90 -5.99 9.79
N VAL A 415 -10.84 -5.88 10.56
CA VAL A 415 -9.50 -6.37 10.19
C VAL A 415 -9.12 -7.53 11.10
N THR A 416 -8.91 -8.71 10.54
CA THR A 416 -8.34 -9.83 11.29
C THR A 416 -6.83 -9.90 11.06
N VAL A 417 -6.10 -10.12 12.14
CA VAL A 417 -4.64 -10.20 12.16
C VAL A 417 -4.24 -11.64 12.48
N PHE A 418 -3.57 -12.29 11.54
CA PHE A 418 -2.95 -13.59 11.77
C PHE A 418 -1.55 -13.41 12.31
N LEU A 419 -1.24 -14.11 13.40
CA LEU A 419 -0.01 -13.97 14.18
C LEU A 419 0.97 -15.13 13.95
N ARG A 420 0.56 -16.15 13.19
CA ARG A 420 1.37 -17.35 12.94
C ARG A 420 1.84 -17.35 11.50
N ALA A 421 3.14 -17.40 11.31
CA ALA A 421 3.75 -17.59 10.01
C ALA A 421 4.49 -18.93 9.94
N LEU A 422 4.45 -19.56 8.79
CA LEU A 422 4.99 -20.89 8.54
C LEU A 422 5.94 -20.84 7.35
N ASP A 423 6.99 -21.65 7.39
CA ASP A 423 7.70 -22.04 6.19
C ASP A 423 6.89 -23.07 5.41
N ARG A 424 6.80 -22.91 4.08
CA ARG A 424 5.98 -23.78 3.22
C ARG A 424 6.54 -25.21 3.10
N TYR A 425 7.86 -25.33 3.18
CA TYR A 425 8.59 -26.56 2.91
C TYR A 425 9.17 -27.20 4.15
N ASN A 426 9.31 -26.45 5.25
CA ASN A 426 9.96 -26.92 6.45
C ASN A 426 9.04 -26.86 7.67
N GLN A 427 8.49 -27.99 8.08
CA GLN A 427 7.61 -28.09 9.24
C GLN A 427 8.24 -27.59 10.54
N ASN A 428 9.57 -27.63 10.68
CA ASN A 428 10.25 -27.22 11.90
C ASN A 428 10.49 -25.70 11.98
N VAL A 429 10.27 -24.97 10.87
CA VAL A 429 10.45 -23.53 10.79
C VAL A 429 9.10 -22.83 10.83
N HIS A 430 8.81 -22.23 11.95
CA HIS A 430 7.58 -21.48 12.17
C HIS A 430 7.85 -20.32 13.11
N TRP A 431 7.08 -19.25 12.92
CA TRP A 431 7.17 -18.03 13.71
C TRP A 431 5.86 -17.84 14.48
N TYR A 432 5.99 -17.79 15.80
CA TYR A 432 4.89 -17.55 16.74
C TYR A 432 5.06 -16.20 17.43
N PRO A 433 3.97 -15.61 17.93
CA PRO A 433 4.07 -14.46 18.81
C PRO A 433 4.78 -14.83 20.11
N GLU A 434 5.76 -14.02 20.49
CA GLU A 434 6.37 -14.07 21.80
C GLU A 434 5.54 -13.16 22.73
N ILE A 435 4.79 -13.77 23.65
CA ILE A 435 3.79 -13.09 24.47
C ILE A 435 4.30 -12.96 25.89
N THR A 436 4.25 -11.73 26.44
CA THR A 436 4.50 -11.45 27.85
C THR A 436 3.22 -10.91 28.48
N VAL A 437 2.70 -11.61 29.49
CA VAL A 437 1.47 -11.25 30.21
C VAL A 437 1.82 -10.68 31.57
N PHE A 438 1.29 -9.48 31.88
CA PHE A 438 1.53 -8.77 33.13
C PHE A 438 0.35 -8.82 34.12
N GLY A 439 -0.79 -9.38 33.68
CA GLY A 439 -2.02 -9.48 34.46
C GLY A 439 -2.79 -10.79 34.19
N GLN A 440 -4.11 -10.76 34.35
CA GLN A 440 -4.98 -11.92 34.12
C GLN A 440 -5.47 -12.04 32.67
N VAL A 441 -5.21 -11.04 31.85
CA VAL A 441 -5.65 -11.00 30.44
C VAL A 441 -4.64 -11.74 29.59
N VAL A 442 -5.08 -12.81 28.95
CA VAL A 442 -4.26 -13.61 28.03
C VAL A 442 -4.72 -13.32 26.60
N PRO A 443 -3.86 -12.79 25.74
CA PRO A 443 -4.21 -12.55 24.35
C PRO A 443 -4.36 -13.85 23.56
N GLY A 444 -5.14 -13.80 22.45
CA GLY A 444 -5.25 -14.91 21.52
C GLY A 444 -3.91 -15.25 20.85
N ASN A 445 -3.63 -16.53 20.63
CA ASN A 445 -2.33 -17.01 20.14
C ASN A 445 -2.26 -17.14 18.59
N SER A 446 -3.40 -17.08 17.90
CA SER A 446 -3.44 -17.32 16.44
C SER A 446 -3.93 -16.13 15.64
N GLU A 447 -4.96 -15.47 16.15
CA GLU A 447 -5.61 -14.35 15.44
C GLU A 447 -6.18 -13.33 16.43
N ILE A 448 -6.23 -12.08 16.01
CA ILE A 448 -6.84 -10.97 16.74
C ILE A 448 -7.68 -10.18 15.75
N THR A 449 -8.96 -9.95 16.06
CA THR A 449 -9.81 -9.05 15.27
C THR A 449 -9.69 -7.62 15.79
N LEU A 450 -9.32 -6.70 14.92
CA LEU A 450 -9.16 -5.29 15.24
C LEU A 450 -10.47 -4.53 14.95
N PRO A 451 -10.94 -3.67 15.85
CA PRO A 451 -12.13 -2.85 15.67
C PRO A 451 -11.84 -1.63 14.76
N ILE A 452 -11.43 -1.90 13.54
CA ILE A 452 -11.14 -0.89 12.52
C ILE A 452 -11.61 -1.40 11.16
N SER A 453 -12.20 -0.53 10.34
CA SER A 453 -12.54 -0.87 8.97
C SER A 453 -11.31 -1.01 8.09
N TRP A 454 -11.37 -1.90 7.07
CA TRP A 454 -10.26 -2.11 6.14
C TRP A 454 -9.80 -0.82 5.45
N ASP A 455 -10.75 0.03 5.02
CA ASP A 455 -10.44 1.31 4.39
C ASP A 455 -9.68 2.25 5.33
N SER A 456 -10.07 2.29 6.62
CA SER A 456 -9.35 3.09 7.62
C SER A 456 -7.96 2.53 7.91
N PHE A 457 -7.79 1.21 7.89
CA PHE A 457 -6.50 0.56 8.03
C PHE A 457 -5.56 0.88 6.84
N LEU A 458 -6.05 0.87 5.61
CA LEU A 458 -5.29 1.30 4.43
C LEU A 458 -4.88 2.78 4.51
N LEU A 459 -5.78 3.63 5.02
CA LEU A 459 -5.47 5.04 5.25
C LEU A 459 -4.33 5.22 6.26
N LEU A 460 -4.27 4.43 7.33
CA LEU A 460 -3.17 4.45 8.31
C LEU A 460 -1.81 4.23 7.65
N SER A 461 -1.73 3.28 6.72
CA SER A 461 -0.49 3.01 5.99
C SER A 461 -0.09 4.18 5.09
N ASN A 462 -1.06 4.83 4.44
CA ASN A 462 -0.84 5.96 3.54
C ASN A 462 -0.45 7.24 4.28
N VAL A 463 -1.00 7.49 5.46
CA VAL A 463 -0.69 8.67 6.30
C VAL A 463 0.81 8.79 6.59
N ARG A 464 1.48 7.68 6.84
CA ARG A 464 2.93 7.67 7.10
C ARG A 464 3.81 8.05 5.92
N ARG A 465 3.32 7.85 4.71
CA ARG A 465 4.03 8.28 3.49
C ARG A 465 4.02 9.80 3.33
N GLY A 466 3.14 10.49 4.04
CA GLY A 466 3.03 11.95 4.07
C GLY A 466 1.65 12.45 3.65
N LEU A 467 1.19 13.50 4.32
CA LEU A 467 -0.13 14.09 4.06
C LEU A 467 -0.29 14.64 2.64
N SER A 468 0.81 15.04 2.00
CA SER A 468 0.81 15.60 0.65
C SER A 468 0.49 14.56 -0.45
N ILE A 469 0.62 13.27 -0.14
CA ILE A 469 0.32 12.16 -1.07
C ILE A 469 -1.17 11.84 -1.07
N LEU A 470 -1.84 12.01 0.09
CA LEU A 470 -3.26 11.71 0.25
C LEU A 470 -4.10 12.59 -0.66
N SER A 471 -5.11 12.03 -1.29
CA SER A 471 -6.14 12.77 -1.99
C SER A 471 -6.99 13.59 -1.00
N THR A 472 -7.83 14.49 -1.52
CA THR A 472 -8.73 15.29 -0.67
C THR A 472 -9.77 14.42 0.03
N SER A 473 -10.25 13.35 -0.63
CA SER A 473 -11.18 12.38 -0.05
C SER A 473 -10.53 11.54 1.04
N GLU A 474 -9.30 11.08 0.82
CA GLU A 474 -8.53 10.35 1.84
C GLU A 474 -8.21 11.20 3.06
N LEU A 475 -7.84 12.47 2.88
CA LEU A 475 -7.62 13.40 4.01
C LEU A 475 -8.89 13.59 4.83
N ARG A 476 -10.05 13.69 4.18
CA ARG A 476 -11.34 13.80 4.88
C ARG A 476 -11.66 12.50 5.62
N GLY A 477 -11.54 11.36 4.96
CA GLY A 477 -11.72 10.04 5.59
C GLY A 477 -10.78 9.84 6.78
N ALA A 478 -9.51 10.30 6.67
CA ALA A 478 -8.55 10.25 7.76
C ALA A 478 -8.96 11.15 8.94
N ALA A 479 -9.46 12.36 8.68
CA ALA A 479 -9.94 13.26 9.73
C ALA A 479 -11.15 12.69 10.48
N ASP A 480 -12.08 12.04 9.75
CA ASP A 480 -13.31 11.49 10.30
C ASP A 480 -13.06 10.17 11.07
N ASN A 481 -12.18 9.30 10.59
CA ASN A 481 -12.07 7.91 11.07
C ASN A 481 -10.81 7.62 11.91
N LEU A 482 -9.69 8.31 11.66
CA LEU A 482 -8.42 7.97 12.33
C LEU A 482 -8.24 8.61 13.73
N GLY A 483 -9.20 9.40 14.18
CA GLY A 483 -9.22 9.92 15.55
C GLY A 483 -9.18 8.80 16.60
N ASN A 484 -9.92 7.74 16.38
CA ASN A 484 -9.96 6.56 17.25
C ASN A 484 -8.65 5.75 17.20
N CYS A 485 -7.86 5.92 16.15
CA CYS A 485 -6.58 5.23 15.95
C CYS A 485 -5.36 5.98 16.55
N GLY A 486 -5.60 6.99 17.38
CA GLY A 486 -4.55 7.75 18.06
C GLY A 486 -3.96 8.91 17.23
N HIS A 487 -4.52 9.20 16.06
CA HIS A 487 -4.13 10.37 15.27
C HIS A 487 -4.99 11.58 15.64
N LEU A 488 -4.36 12.77 15.68
CA LEU A 488 -5.10 14.01 15.92
C LEU A 488 -5.82 14.43 14.62
N PRO A 489 -7.16 14.50 14.59
CA PRO A 489 -7.91 14.93 13.40
C PRO A 489 -7.46 16.29 12.87
N ALA A 490 -7.07 17.21 13.76
CA ALA A 490 -6.59 18.52 13.44
C ALA A 490 -5.41 18.55 12.44
N ILE A 491 -4.60 17.51 12.37
CA ILE A 491 -3.49 17.40 11.42
C ILE A 491 -4.02 17.28 9.99
N PHE A 492 -5.01 16.40 9.78
CA PHE A 492 -5.65 16.16 8.48
C PHE A 492 -6.52 17.34 8.07
N GLU A 493 -7.28 17.88 9.01
CA GLU A 493 -8.13 19.06 8.82
C GLU A 493 -7.30 20.29 8.44
N THR A 494 -6.12 20.45 9.04
CA THR A 494 -5.22 21.55 8.70
C THR A 494 -4.72 21.44 7.26
N GLU A 495 -4.30 20.27 6.83
CA GLU A 495 -3.86 20.09 5.44
C GLU A 495 -5.04 20.22 4.47
N LEU A 496 -6.23 19.73 4.84
CA LEU A 496 -7.44 19.89 4.06
C LEU A 496 -7.80 21.37 3.88
N LEU A 497 -7.83 22.15 4.98
CA LEU A 497 -8.06 23.59 4.94
C LEU A 497 -6.99 24.30 4.11
N ALA A 498 -5.73 23.93 4.29
CA ALA A 498 -4.61 24.53 3.55
C ALA A 498 -4.71 24.29 2.04
N ARG A 499 -5.19 23.14 1.59
CA ARG A 499 -5.38 22.84 0.16
C ARG A 499 -6.35 23.79 -0.53
N PHE A 500 -7.40 24.19 0.16
CA PHE A 500 -8.37 25.12 -0.38
C PHE A 500 -7.99 26.58 -0.09
N ALA A 501 -7.48 26.87 1.09
CA ALA A 501 -7.13 28.23 1.49
C ALA A 501 -5.95 28.80 0.67
N ARG A 502 -4.90 28.01 0.42
CA ARG A 502 -3.70 28.48 -0.30
C ARG A 502 -4.01 29.06 -1.69
N PRO A 503 -4.78 28.38 -2.57
CA PRO A 503 -5.18 28.95 -3.86
C PRO A 503 -6.08 30.18 -3.73
N LEU A 504 -7.00 30.18 -2.76
CA LEU A 504 -7.91 31.30 -2.53
C LEU A 504 -7.20 32.54 -2.01
N PHE A 505 -6.19 32.40 -1.14
CA PHE A 505 -5.35 33.51 -0.70
C PHE A 505 -4.49 34.11 -1.82
N LEU A 506 -4.17 33.33 -2.84
CA LEU A 506 -3.41 33.82 -3.98
C LEU A 506 -4.18 34.92 -4.74
N LEU A 507 -5.53 34.87 -4.76
CA LEU A 507 -6.36 35.81 -5.49
C LEU A 507 -6.22 37.28 -4.97
N PRO A 508 -6.43 37.59 -3.67
CA PRO A 508 -6.20 38.93 -3.17
C PRO A 508 -4.75 39.39 -3.35
N PHE A 509 -3.76 38.52 -3.18
CA PHE A 509 -2.37 38.85 -3.48
C PHE A 509 -2.17 39.22 -4.96
N SER A 510 -2.78 38.47 -5.87
CA SER A 510 -2.74 38.75 -7.31
C SER A 510 -3.32 40.13 -7.65
N ILE A 511 -4.46 40.47 -7.05
CA ILE A 511 -5.08 41.80 -7.25
C ILE A 511 -4.19 42.91 -6.68
N PHE A 512 -3.60 42.69 -5.50
CA PHE A 512 -2.66 43.66 -4.90
C PHE A 512 -1.43 43.90 -5.80
N ILE A 513 -0.87 42.83 -6.37
CA ILE A 513 0.29 42.88 -7.29
C ILE A 513 -0.07 43.57 -8.61
N ILE A 514 -1.28 43.39 -9.13
CA ILE A 514 -1.79 44.14 -10.29
C ILE A 514 -1.78 45.64 -10.00
N GLY A 515 -2.29 46.06 -8.82
CA GLY A 515 -2.26 47.46 -8.39
C GLY A 515 -0.84 48.02 -8.29
N PHE A 516 0.10 47.23 -7.76
CA PHE A 516 1.51 47.62 -7.69
C PHE A 516 2.14 47.78 -9.09
N GLY A 517 1.89 46.81 -9.98
CA GLY A 517 2.36 46.86 -11.38
C GLY A 517 1.83 48.08 -12.12
N TRP A 518 0.56 48.43 -11.90
CA TRP A 518 -0.02 49.66 -12.45
C TRP A 518 0.66 50.93 -11.94
N GLN A 519 0.91 51.06 -10.63
CA GLN A 519 1.60 52.22 -10.03
C GLN A 519 3.00 52.39 -10.62
N TYR A 520 3.73 51.29 -10.84
CA TYR A 520 5.03 51.34 -11.49
C TYR A 520 4.95 51.94 -12.90
N ARG A 521 3.90 51.63 -13.66
CA ARG A 521 3.64 52.20 -14.98
C ARG A 521 3.26 53.67 -14.94
N ALA A 522 2.51 54.11 -13.93
CA ALA A 522 2.04 55.49 -13.79
C ALA A 522 3.17 56.48 -13.53
N MET A 523 4.37 56.03 -13.17
CA MET A 523 5.54 56.90 -13.04
C MET A 523 5.88 57.55 -14.38
N LYS A 524 6.21 58.86 -14.35
CA LYS A 524 6.47 59.71 -15.53
C LYS A 524 7.55 59.17 -16.51
N ARG A 525 8.40 58.28 -16.06
CA ARG A 525 9.43 57.58 -16.88
C ARG A 525 9.48 56.12 -16.50
N PRO A 526 8.59 55.28 -17.03
CA PRO A 526 8.64 53.84 -16.75
C PRO A 526 9.95 53.27 -17.30
N ARG A 527 10.78 52.76 -16.42
CA ARG A 527 11.96 51.98 -16.80
C ARG A 527 11.47 50.61 -17.22
N TYR A 528 12.00 50.06 -18.32
CA TYR A 528 11.73 48.69 -18.68
C TYR A 528 12.27 47.75 -17.59
N MET A 529 11.47 46.79 -17.15
CA MET A 529 11.99 45.70 -16.36
C MET A 529 13.03 44.97 -17.21
N GLY A 530 14.29 44.99 -16.77
CA GLY A 530 15.35 44.26 -17.47
C GLY A 530 15.11 42.73 -17.34
N LEU A 531 15.68 41.98 -18.28
CA LEU A 531 15.69 40.51 -18.26
C LEU A 531 16.02 39.92 -16.88
N PRO A 532 16.96 40.47 -16.08
CA PRO A 532 17.25 39.94 -14.74
C PRO A 532 16.02 39.95 -13.81
N MET A 533 15.14 40.96 -13.96
CA MET A 533 13.96 41.06 -13.10
C MET A 533 12.95 39.94 -13.32
N LEU A 534 12.90 39.34 -14.52
CA LEU A 534 12.05 38.20 -14.83
C LEU A 534 12.48 36.95 -14.05
N VAL A 535 13.75 36.88 -13.64
CA VAL A 535 14.30 35.78 -12.83
C VAL A 535 14.25 36.10 -11.34
N ILE A 536 14.53 37.34 -10.96
CA ILE A 536 14.58 37.78 -9.57
C ILE A 536 13.17 37.82 -8.93
N LEU A 537 12.15 38.30 -9.66
CA LEU A 537 10.78 38.37 -9.14
C LEU A 537 10.20 37.03 -8.70
N PRO A 538 10.31 35.94 -9.47
CA PRO A 538 9.87 34.63 -9.01
C PRO A 538 10.53 34.19 -7.70
N VAL A 539 11.82 34.46 -7.51
CA VAL A 539 12.55 34.12 -6.28
C VAL A 539 12.02 34.93 -5.09
N VAL A 540 11.84 36.25 -5.25
CA VAL A 540 11.29 37.13 -4.20
C VAL A 540 9.85 36.70 -3.85
N PHE A 541 9.01 36.46 -4.85
CA PHE A 541 7.64 36.00 -4.61
C PHE A 541 7.60 34.59 -4.01
N SER A 542 8.50 33.69 -4.41
CA SER A 542 8.61 32.38 -3.80
C SER A 542 8.93 32.46 -2.32
N ALA A 543 9.89 33.31 -1.93
CA ALA A 543 10.21 33.54 -0.52
C ALA A 543 9.02 34.11 0.26
N ALA A 544 8.33 35.12 -0.31
CA ALA A 544 7.14 35.73 0.30
C ALA A 544 5.99 34.70 0.45
N ILE A 545 5.76 33.85 -0.56
CA ILE A 545 4.74 32.82 -0.52
C ILE A 545 5.11 31.74 0.50
N HIS A 546 6.37 31.34 0.57
CA HIS A 546 6.83 30.37 1.55
C HIS A 546 6.58 30.85 2.98
N PHE A 547 6.94 32.10 3.26
CA PHE A 547 6.65 32.75 4.54
C PHE A 547 5.15 32.81 4.84
N SER A 548 4.34 33.25 3.85
CA SER A 548 2.88 33.30 3.98
C SER A 548 2.27 31.92 4.23
N ARG A 549 2.76 30.88 3.55
CA ARG A 549 2.32 29.49 3.77
C ARG A 549 2.59 29.03 5.19
N SER A 550 3.80 29.29 5.71
CA SER A 550 4.15 28.93 7.08
C SER A 550 3.25 29.64 8.10
N LEU A 551 3.02 30.94 7.91
CA LEU A 551 2.14 31.72 8.77
C LEU A 551 0.70 31.22 8.73
N LEU A 552 0.14 31.02 7.54
CA LEU A 552 -1.22 30.52 7.35
C LEU A 552 -1.40 29.13 7.95
N ASN A 553 -0.39 28.26 7.82
CA ASN A 553 -0.44 26.91 8.39
C ASN A 553 -0.46 26.96 9.93
N ASN A 554 0.38 27.79 10.54
CA ASN A 554 0.40 27.96 12.00
C ASN A 554 -0.93 28.53 12.53
N ILE A 555 -1.51 29.52 11.84
CA ILE A 555 -2.83 30.07 12.18
C ILE A 555 -3.91 28.99 12.01
N ALA A 556 -3.86 28.18 10.96
CA ALA A 556 -4.81 27.11 10.73
C ALA A 556 -4.77 26.06 11.85
N VAL A 557 -3.58 25.57 12.20
CA VAL A 557 -3.42 24.61 13.32
C VAL A 557 -4.00 25.22 14.60
N MET A 558 -3.63 26.44 14.94
CA MET A 558 -4.07 27.11 16.16
C MET A 558 -5.60 27.28 16.19
N THR A 559 -6.21 27.71 15.10
CA THR A 559 -7.66 27.93 15.03
C THR A 559 -8.45 26.62 15.02
N ILE A 560 -7.96 25.57 14.35
CA ILE A 560 -8.61 24.26 14.33
C ILE A 560 -8.55 23.61 15.71
N VAL A 561 -7.39 23.63 16.36
CA VAL A 561 -7.24 23.02 17.70
C VAL A 561 -8.09 23.75 18.75
N THR A 562 -8.24 25.08 18.64
CA THR A 562 -9.00 25.85 19.66
C THR A 562 -10.49 25.92 19.39
N PHE A 563 -10.91 26.03 18.14
CA PHE A 563 -12.31 26.34 17.77
C PHE A 563 -12.97 25.28 16.88
N GLY A 564 -12.21 24.28 16.46
CA GLY A 564 -12.67 23.23 15.55
C GLY A 564 -12.62 23.61 14.06
N PHE A 565 -12.72 22.61 13.19
CA PHE A 565 -12.55 22.75 11.74
C PHE A 565 -13.58 23.68 11.07
N ALA A 566 -14.88 23.55 11.44
CA ALA A 566 -15.94 24.35 10.85
C ALA A 566 -15.73 25.85 11.13
N THR A 567 -15.42 26.21 12.38
CA THR A 567 -15.15 27.60 12.80
C THR A 567 -13.90 28.14 12.12
N ALA A 568 -12.83 27.35 12.04
CA ALA A 568 -11.61 27.70 11.34
C ALA A 568 -11.87 27.98 9.85
N THR A 569 -12.68 27.16 9.19
CA THR A 569 -13.03 27.35 7.77
C THR A 569 -13.78 28.67 7.55
N ILE A 570 -14.73 29.01 8.43
CA ILE A 570 -15.45 30.30 8.38
C ILE A 570 -14.48 31.47 8.61
N PHE A 571 -13.60 31.36 9.60
CA PHE A 571 -12.60 32.39 9.90
C PHE A 571 -11.68 32.66 8.71
N PHE A 572 -11.16 31.61 8.06
CA PHE A 572 -10.34 31.75 6.87
C PHE A 572 -11.12 32.31 5.68
N GLY A 573 -12.38 31.90 5.50
CA GLY A 573 -13.28 32.45 4.48
C GLY A 573 -13.50 33.94 4.64
N ILE A 574 -13.81 34.41 5.86
CA ILE A 574 -13.97 35.82 6.18
C ILE A 574 -12.64 36.55 5.94
N GLY A 575 -11.51 36.01 6.38
CA GLY A 575 -10.19 36.61 6.17
C GLY A 575 -9.86 36.82 4.68
N ILE A 576 -10.17 35.82 3.82
CA ILE A 576 -10.00 35.94 2.37
C ILE A 576 -10.88 37.03 1.80
N VAL A 577 -12.14 37.14 2.21
CA VAL A 577 -13.06 38.21 1.75
C VAL A 577 -12.56 39.59 2.18
N ILE A 578 -12.12 39.73 3.43
CA ILE A 578 -11.56 40.98 3.93
C ILE A 578 -10.32 41.38 3.11
N LEU A 579 -9.39 40.46 2.90
CA LEU A 579 -8.18 40.74 2.10
C LEU A 579 -8.52 41.09 0.64
N LEU A 580 -9.53 40.43 0.07
CA LEU A 580 -10.00 40.71 -1.27
C LEU A 580 -10.59 42.13 -1.36
N VAL A 581 -11.44 42.50 -0.41
CA VAL A 581 -12.00 43.89 -0.33
C VAL A 581 -10.90 44.91 -0.13
N LEU A 582 -9.95 44.66 0.78
CA LEU A 582 -8.82 45.56 1.00
C LEU A 582 -7.95 45.70 -0.26
N SER A 583 -7.68 44.61 -0.97
CA SER A 583 -6.90 44.66 -2.22
C SER A 583 -7.63 45.44 -3.32
N LEU A 584 -8.95 45.36 -3.41
CA LEU A 584 -9.76 46.15 -4.31
C LEU A 584 -9.82 47.65 -3.90
N ILE A 585 -9.92 47.96 -2.60
CA ILE A 585 -9.84 49.34 -2.08
C ILE A 585 -8.47 49.95 -2.39
N VAL A 586 -7.39 49.22 -2.13
CA VAL A 586 -6.03 49.68 -2.47
C VAL A 586 -5.89 49.90 -3.98
N LEU A 587 -6.48 49.03 -4.79
CA LEU A 587 -6.53 49.18 -6.23
C LEU A 587 -7.31 50.44 -6.63
N SER A 588 -8.43 50.79 -5.97
CA SER A 588 -9.28 51.95 -6.28
C SER A 588 -8.76 53.27 -5.67
N SER A 589 -8.30 53.27 -4.42
CA SER A 589 -7.90 54.47 -3.68
C SER A 589 -6.63 55.15 -4.19
N ARG A 590 -5.78 54.46 -4.91
CA ARG A 590 -4.56 55.02 -5.49
C ARG A 590 -4.79 55.80 -6.78
N TYR A 591 -6.03 56.06 -7.11
CA TYR A 591 -6.46 56.65 -8.39
C TYR A 591 -7.38 57.87 -8.21
N SER A 592 -7.72 58.22 -7.01
CA SER A 592 -8.29 59.50 -6.64
C SER A 592 -7.16 60.47 -6.27
#